data_d9a235634121cb05f39bbcc4528d415f
#
_entry.id   d9a235634121cb05f39bbcc4528d415f
#
_cell.length_a   1.000
_cell.length_b   1.000
_cell.length_c   1.000
_cell.angle_alpha   90.00
_cell.angle_beta   90.00
_cell.angle_gamma   90.00
#
_symmetry.space_group_name_H-M   'P 1'
#
loop_
_entity.id
_entity.type
_entity.pdbx_description
1 polymer ?
#
loop_
_entity_poly.entity_id
_entity_poly.type
_entity_poly.pdbx_seq_one_letter_code
_entity_poly.pdbx_strand_id
1 'polypeptide(L)'
;LDKFREEMLGDRHISTLVDYSNSLDVFPNVDVAGGVCYFVWKEAYNGKCKYTNYRNGKATTAYRDLNEFQTFIRYPVASEIVKKVKEDGELTLDKVVSSRKPFGLATTAKPMKTGDITLRYNGGRGPYKSTEIRVGTEMIDQWKIIISRLTAEHAGQPAKDGKYRVLSTMPGEICSETYLVAGAFDSKEEATNYMDYLKTQFVRFLILQIAMTQQLSKASFTFVPCQDFTRKWTDKQL
;
A
#
# COMPACT_ATOMS: atom_id res chain seq x y z
N LEU A 1 11.93 -10.11 10.06
CA LEU A 1 10.99 -9.17 10.72
C LEU A 1 9.55 -9.68 10.69
N ASP A 2 9.10 -10.34 9.62
CA ASP A 2 7.70 -10.79 9.50
C ASP A 2 7.37 -11.89 10.53
N LYS A 3 8.23 -12.89 10.70
CA LYS A 3 8.07 -13.93 11.72
C LYS A 3 7.98 -13.35 13.14
N PHE A 4 8.87 -12.41 13.49
CA PHE A 4 8.84 -11.74 14.79
C PHE A 4 7.53 -10.96 14.99
N ARG A 5 7.04 -10.27 13.95
CA ARG A 5 5.75 -9.57 14.01
C ARG A 5 4.59 -10.53 14.24
N GLU A 6 4.58 -11.64 13.52
CA GLU A 6 3.57 -12.68 13.64
C GLU A 6 3.54 -13.27 15.07
N GLU A 7 4.70 -13.59 15.63
CA GLU A 7 4.85 -14.07 17.01
C GLU A 7 4.32 -13.03 18.01
N MET A 8 4.74 -11.76 17.89
CA MET A 8 4.31 -10.69 18.78
C MET A 8 2.81 -10.39 18.68
N LEU A 9 2.24 -10.39 17.48
CA LEU A 9 0.80 -10.15 17.30
C LEU A 9 -0.04 -11.34 17.77
N GLY A 10 0.49 -12.55 17.69
CA GLY A 10 -0.16 -13.78 18.20
C GLY A 10 -0.07 -13.97 19.71
N ASP A 11 0.78 -13.18 20.40
CA ASP A 11 1.01 -13.35 21.84
C ASP A 11 -0.15 -12.78 22.67
N ARG A 12 -0.93 -13.66 23.26
CA ARG A 12 -2.10 -13.32 24.10
C ARG A 12 -1.75 -12.88 25.52
N HIS A 13 -0.46 -12.92 25.90
CA HIS A 13 0.02 -12.42 27.20
C HIS A 13 0.21 -10.89 27.21
N ILE A 14 0.13 -10.23 26.04
CA ILE A 14 0.14 -8.78 25.96
C ILE A 14 -1.20 -8.23 26.44
N SER A 15 -1.26 -7.84 27.69
CA SER A 15 -2.48 -7.35 28.35
C SER A 15 -2.83 -5.90 27.97
N THR A 16 -1.81 -5.09 27.69
CA THR A 16 -1.94 -3.67 27.34
C THR A 16 -0.93 -3.31 26.27
N LEU A 17 -1.35 -2.55 25.26
CA LEU A 17 -0.50 -1.94 24.26
C LEU A 17 -0.90 -0.47 24.10
N VAL A 18 0.05 0.42 24.28
CA VAL A 18 -0.13 1.86 24.06
C VAL A 18 0.74 2.30 22.91
N ASP A 19 0.12 2.92 21.91
CA ASP A 19 0.74 3.28 20.63
C ASP A 19 0.60 4.78 20.38
N TYR A 20 1.73 5.43 20.16
CA TYR A 20 1.82 6.82 19.75
C TYR A 20 2.18 6.87 18.27
N SER A 21 1.21 7.23 17.44
CA SER A 21 1.39 7.32 15.98
C SER A 21 2.43 8.37 15.59
N ASN A 22 2.62 9.38 16.43
CA ASN A 22 3.66 10.39 16.29
C ASN A 22 4.60 10.29 17.49
N SER A 23 5.88 10.00 17.25
CA SER A 23 6.90 9.90 18.31
C SER A 23 7.12 11.22 19.06
N LEU A 24 6.84 12.35 18.40
CA LEU A 24 6.98 13.68 19.01
C LEU A 24 5.99 13.92 20.16
N ASP A 25 4.88 13.14 20.22
CA ASP A 25 3.94 13.18 21.35
C ASP A 25 4.56 12.64 22.65
N VAL A 26 5.67 11.88 22.55
CA VAL A 26 6.40 11.28 23.67
C VAL A 26 7.81 11.86 23.81
N PHE A 27 8.50 12.02 22.70
CA PHE A 27 9.87 12.48 22.60
C PHE A 27 9.97 13.74 21.73
N PRO A 28 9.82 14.95 22.27
CA PRO A 28 9.66 16.17 21.48
C PRO A 28 10.78 16.47 20.48
N ASN A 29 11.97 15.89 20.68
CA ASN A 29 13.16 16.13 19.85
C ASN A 29 13.58 14.92 19.01
N VAL A 30 12.78 13.83 18.98
CA VAL A 30 13.16 12.58 18.30
C VAL A 30 12.03 12.14 17.37
N ASP A 31 12.24 12.32 16.07
CA ASP A 31 11.31 11.81 15.05
C ASP A 31 11.65 10.35 14.72
N VAL A 32 10.76 9.44 15.12
CA VAL A 32 10.86 8.01 14.84
C VAL A 32 9.79 7.63 13.80
N ALA A 33 10.24 7.25 12.61
CA ALA A 33 9.36 6.79 11.56
C ALA A 33 8.49 5.61 12.03
N GLY A 34 7.17 5.76 11.92
CA GLY A 34 6.20 4.76 12.38
C GLY A 34 5.73 4.95 13.83
N GLY A 35 6.25 5.95 14.56
CA GLY A 35 5.87 6.22 15.95
C GLY A 35 6.57 5.32 16.95
N VAL A 36 6.04 5.30 18.18
CA VAL A 36 6.57 4.49 19.30
C VAL A 36 5.43 3.83 20.05
N CYS A 37 5.70 2.68 20.66
CA CYS A 37 4.74 2.01 21.50
C CYS A 37 5.42 1.42 22.74
N TYR A 38 4.62 1.16 23.78
CA TYR A 38 4.99 0.28 24.88
C TYR A 38 3.86 -0.70 25.17
N PHE A 39 4.20 -1.81 25.79
CA PHE A 39 3.24 -2.84 26.15
C PHE A 39 3.52 -3.43 27.53
N VAL A 40 2.49 -4.07 28.11
CA VAL A 40 2.58 -4.83 29.35
C VAL A 40 2.31 -6.29 29.01
N TRP A 41 3.34 -7.11 29.22
CA TRP A 41 3.26 -8.56 29.11
C TRP A 41 3.05 -9.17 30.51
N LYS A 42 2.17 -10.16 30.63
CA LYS A 42 1.86 -10.85 31.88
C LYS A 42 1.71 -12.34 31.63
N GLU A 43 2.53 -13.16 32.29
CA GLU A 43 2.53 -14.61 32.14
C GLU A 43 1.14 -15.26 32.36
N ALA A 44 0.41 -14.81 33.36
CA ALA A 44 -0.92 -15.33 33.70
C ALA A 44 -2.06 -14.75 32.84
N TYR A 45 -1.78 -13.84 31.93
CA TYR A 45 -2.81 -13.23 31.08
C TYR A 45 -3.02 -14.03 29.79
N ASN A 46 -4.27 -14.27 29.44
CA ASN A 46 -4.66 -14.88 28.15
C ASN A 46 -5.98 -14.26 27.68
N GLY A 47 -5.92 -13.11 27.08
CA GLY A 47 -7.12 -12.37 26.70
C GLY A 47 -6.90 -11.37 25.57
N LYS A 48 -7.94 -10.55 25.31
CA LYS A 48 -7.85 -9.43 24.38
C LYS A 48 -6.99 -8.32 24.95
N CYS A 49 -6.10 -7.81 24.16
CA CYS A 49 -5.25 -6.69 24.54
C CYS A 49 -6.06 -5.39 24.71
N LYS A 50 -5.86 -4.69 25.81
CA LYS A 50 -6.33 -3.30 25.97
C LYS A 50 -5.41 -2.41 25.12
N TYR A 51 -5.84 -2.12 23.92
CA TYR A 51 -5.10 -1.28 22.98
C TYR A 51 -5.53 0.18 23.08
N THR A 52 -4.57 1.09 23.26
CA THR A 52 -4.81 2.53 23.25
C THR A 52 -3.90 3.20 22.20
N ASN A 53 -4.50 3.90 21.24
CA ASN A 53 -3.78 4.70 20.25
C ASN A 53 -3.90 6.19 20.59
N TYR A 54 -2.76 6.87 20.60
CA TYR A 54 -2.67 8.32 20.70
C TYR A 54 -2.42 8.93 19.33
N ARG A 55 -3.26 9.90 18.95
CA ARG A 55 -3.11 10.66 17.72
C ARG A 55 -3.60 12.09 17.91
N ASN A 56 -2.74 13.07 17.61
CA ASN A 56 -3.08 14.50 17.72
C ASN A 56 -3.65 14.87 19.10
N GLY A 57 -3.06 14.38 20.18
CA GLY A 57 -3.49 14.63 21.56
C GLY A 57 -4.76 13.89 21.99
N LYS A 58 -5.34 13.03 21.13
CA LYS A 58 -6.54 12.24 21.45
C LYS A 58 -6.20 10.77 21.61
N ALA A 59 -6.73 10.15 22.66
CA ALA A 59 -6.63 8.72 22.91
C ALA A 59 -7.88 7.99 22.44
N THR A 60 -7.70 6.86 21.77
CA THR A 60 -8.77 5.91 21.45
C THR A 60 -8.41 4.55 22.00
N THR A 61 -9.29 3.96 22.80
CA THR A 61 -9.05 2.64 23.45
C THR A 61 -10.06 1.61 22.96
N ALA A 62 -9.57 0.40 22.69
CA ALA A 62 -10.40 -0.76 22.36
C ALA A 62 -9.79 -2.03 22.97
N TYR A 63 -10.61 -3.06 23.24
CA TYR A 63 -10.15 -4.41 23.57
C TYR A 63 -10.20 -5.27 22.32
N ARG A 64 -9.04 -5.74 21.85
CA ARG A 64 -8.94 -6.44 20.57
C ARG A 64 -7.86 -7.52 20.59
N ASP A 65 -8.00 -8.49 19.72
CA ASP A 65 -6.93 -9.41 19.39
C ASP A 65 -5.94 -8.68 18.47
N LEU A 66 -4.64 -8.75 18.77
CA LEU A 66 -3.63 -8.02 18.00
C LEU A 66 -3.41 -8.64 16.62
N ASN A 67 -3.74 -9.92 16.43
CA ASN A 67 -3.62 -10.69 15.19
C ASN A 67 -4.91 -10.77 14.38
N GLU A 68 -5.82 -9.80 14.52
CA GLU A 68 -7.06 -9.75 13.73
C GLU A 68 -6.81 -9.78 12.22
N PHE A 69 -5.65 -9.30 11.80
CA PHE A 69 -5.17 -9.31 10.42
C PHE A 69 -3.68 -9.66 10.39
N GLN A 70 -3.20 -10.08 9.23
CA GLN A 70 -1.78 -10.34 8.98
C GLN A 70 -0.88 -9.11 9.26
N THR A 71 -1.45 -7.89 9.10
CA THR A 71 -0.81 -6.61 9.44
C THR A 71 -1.67 -5.91 10.49
N PHE A 72 -1.06 -5.42 11.54
CA PHE A 72 -1.78 -4.72 12.60
C PHE A 72 -2.35 -3.39 12.09
N ILE A 73 -3.68 -3.24 12.15
CA ILE A 73 -4.37 -1.99 11.85
C ILE A 73 -4.39 -1.13 13.09
N ARG A 74 -3.72 0.00 13.02
CA ARG A 74 -3.48 0.88 14.15
C ARG A 74 -4.74 1.53 14.71
N TYR A 75 -5.70 1.89 13.85
CA TYR A 75 -6.91 2.60 14.26
C TYR A 75 -8.09 1.63 14.45
N PRO A 76 -8.70 1.54 15.65
CA PRO A 76 -9.81 0.60 15.91
C PRO A 76 -10.98 0.76 14.94
N VAL A 77 -11.39 2.00 14.63
CA VAL A 77 -12.45 2.25 13.63
C VAL A 77 -12.08 1.73 12.24
N ALA A 78 -10.82 1.88 11.84
CA ALA A 78 -10.35 1.36 10.56
C ALA A 78 -10.35 -0.17 10.53
N SER A 79 -10.05 -0.84 11.66
CA SER A 79 -10.15 -2.28 11.79
C SER A 79 -11.59 -2.77 11.50
N GLU A 80 -12.59 -2.12 12.05
CA GLU A 80 -14.00 -2.50 11.80
C GLU A 80 -14.43 -2.29 10.34
N ILE A 81 -13.94 -1.22 9.70
CA ILE A 81 -14.18 -0.98 8.27
C ILE A 81 -13.52 -2.09 7.42
N VAL A 82 -12.25 -2.40 7.69
CA VAL A 82 -11.52 -3.44 6.94
C VAL A 82 -12.17 -4.82 7.15
N LYS A 83 -12.69 -5.13 8.34
CA LYS A 83 -13.44 -6.38 8.57
C LYS A 83 -14.62 -6.49 7.63
N LYS A 84 -15.46 -5.45 7.55
CA LYS A 84 -16.62 -5.42 6.64
C LYS A 84 -16.21 -5.62 5.18
N VAL A 85 -15.16 -4.92 4.73
CA VAL A 85 -14.63 -5.05 3.35
C VAL A 85 -14.15 -6.49 3.08
N LYS A 86 -13.58 -7.18 4.08
CA LYS A 86 -13.07 -8.57 3.92
C LYS A 86 -14.15 -9.64 4.03
N GLU A 87 -15.27 -9.36 4.67
CA GLU A 87 -16.40 -10.31 4.78
C GLU A 87 -17.00 -10.66 3.40
N ASP A 88 -16.87 -9.76 2.44
CA ASP A 88 -17.31 -9.99 1.07
C ASP A 88 -16.42 -10.98 0.28
N GLY A 89 -15.32 -11.48 0.87
CA GLY A 89 -14.53 -12.64 0.43
C GLY A 89 -13.83 -12.50 -0.92
N GLU A 90 -13.66 -11.30 -1.43
CA GLU A 90 -13.25 -11.04 -2.79
C GLU A 90 -11.72 -11.05 -2.99
N LEU A 91 -11.33 -11.22 -4.25
CA LEU A 91 -9.97 -11.02 -4.73
C LEU A 91 -9.51 -9.60 -4.39
N THR A 92 -8.31 -9.46 -3.84
CA THR A 92 -7.74 -8.16 -3.48
C THR A 92 -6.65 -7.72 -4.47
N LEU A 93 -6.46 -6.39 -4.60
CA LEU A 93 -5.54 -5.82 -5.59
C LEU A 93 -4.07 -6.21 -5.37
N ASP A 94 -3.68 -6.72 -4.22
CA ASP A 94 -2.34 -7.28 -4.03
C ASP A 94 -2.06 -8.49 -4.94
N LYS A 95 -3.06 -9.13 -5.51
CA LYS A 95 -2.91 -10.19 -6.52
C LYS A 95 -2.67 -9.64 -7.92
N VAL A 96 -3.12 -8.41 -8.17
CA VAL A 96 -3.03 -7.73 -9.48
C VAL A 96 -1.80 -6.83 -9.57
N VAL A 97 -1.50 -6.12 -8.50
CA VAL A 97 -0.34 -5.20 -8.43
C VAL A 97 0.97 -5.97 -8.56
N SER A 98 1.85 -5.48 -9.41
CA SER A 98 3.15 -6.11 -9.67
C SER A 98 4.07 -6.11 -8.44
N SER A 99 5.00 -7.04 -8.44
CA SER A 99 6.16 -6.98 -7.56
C SER A 99 7.08 -5.81 -7.94
N ARG A 100 8.08 -5.54 -7.10
CA ARG A 100 9.17 -4.62 -7.38
C ARG A 100 9.85 -5.01 -8.71
N LYS A 101 10.24 -4.02 -9.50
CA LYS A 101 10.85 -4.19 -10.84
C LYS A 101 9.93 -4.93 -11.83
N PRO A 102 8.76 -4.38 -12.18
CA PRO A 102 7.78 -5.07 -13.01
C PRO A 102 8.32 -5.53 -14.36
N PHE A 103 9.32 -4.83 -14.91
CA PHE A 103 10.02 -5.19 -16.16
C PHE A 103 11.51 -5.56 -15.93
N GLY A 104 11.89 -5.95 -14.71
CA GLY A 104 13.27 -6.29 -14.36
C GLY A 104 14.23 -5.10 -14.24
N LEU A 105 13.78 -3.88 -14.56
CA LEU A 105 14.62 -2.69 -14.67
C LEU A 105 14.80 -1.99 -13.30
N ALA A 106 16.05 -1.73 -12.92
CA ALA A 106 16.39 -0.99 -11.69
C ALA A 106 16.07 0.51 -11.83
N THR A 107 16.07 1.23 -10.72
CA THR A 107 15.89 2.70 -10.69
C THR A 107 16.95 3.45 -11.53
N THR A 108 18.12 2.87 -11.67
CA THR A 108 19.24 3.41 -12.46
C THR A 108 19.11 3.19 -13.96
N ALA A 109 18.12 2.41 -14.42
CA ALA A 109 17.89 2.19 -15.84
C ALA A 109 17.67 3.52 -16.58
N LYS A 110 18.30 3.64 -17.74
CA LYS A 110 18.25 4.82 -18.62
C LYS A 110 17.74 4.44 -20.00
N PRO A 111 17.09 5.36 -20.70
CA PRO A 111 16.76 5.16 -22.11
C PRO A 111 17.99 4.83 -22.96
N MET A 112 17.75 4.11 -24.02
CA MET A 112 18.73 3.83 -25.07
C MET A 112 18.69 4.93 -26.14
N LYS A 113 19.62 4.92 -27.09
CA LYS A 113 19.61 5.84 -28.22
C LYS A 113 18.41 5.59 -29.14
N THR A 114 18.04 4.33 -29.33
CA THR A 114 16.93 3.88 -30.17
C THR A 114 16.20 2.70 -29.49
N GLY A 115 14.96 2.50 -29.84
CA GLY A 115 14.16 1.38 -29.34
C GLY A 115 12.78 1.35 -30.01
N ASP A 116 12.11 0.24 -29.84
CA ASP A 116 10.76 -0.05 -30.35
C ASP A 116 9.68 0.17 -29.30
N ILE A 117 10.08 0.34 -28.02
CA ILE A 117 9.20 0.64 -26.89
C ILE A 117 9.70 1.87 -26.12
N THR A 118 8.89 2.37 -25.21
CA THR A 118 9.21 3.55 -24.38
C THR A 118 9.44 3.17 -22.92
N LEU A 119 10.61 3.48 -22.40
CA LEU A 119 10.90 3.38 -20.96
C LEU A 119 10.46 4.66 -20.23
N ARG A 120 9.63 4.50 -19.20
CA ARG A 120 9.36 5.53 -18.19
C ARG A 120 10.25 5.29 -16.96
N TYR A 121 11.03 6.28 -16.58
CA TYR A 121 11.97 6.21 -15.46
C TYR A 121 11.92 7.50 -14.63
N ASN A 122 12.72 7.62 -13.59
CA ASN A 122 12.72 8.80 -12.69
C ASN A 122 13.06 10.11 -13.41
N GLY A 123 13.83 10.06 -14.48
CA GLY A 123 14.22 11.24 -15.27
C GLY A 123 13.30 11.58 -16.43
N GLY A 124 12.20 10.85 -16.65
CA GLY A 124 11.27 11.11 -17.75
C GLY A 124 10.92 9.87 -18.58
N ARG A 125 10.99 10.00 -19.90
CA ARG A 125 10.65 8.96 -20.88
C ARG A 125 11.69 8.94 -22.00
N GLY A 126 11.93 7.78 -22.57
CA GLY A 126 12.80 7.64 -23.74
C GLY A 126 12.77 6.24 -24.32
N PRO A 127 13.40 6.05 -25.50
CA PRO A 127 13.36 4.78 -26.23
C PRO A 127 14.05 3.66 -25.45
N TYR A 128 13.51 2.45 -25.60
CA TYR A 128 14.10 1.22 -25.06
C TYR A 128 13.82 0.06 -26.01
N LYS A 129 14.61 -1.02 -25.93
CA LYS A 129 14.42 -2.20 -26.79
C LYS A 129 13.60 -3.26 -26.05
N SER A 130 12.51 -3.73 -26.67
CA SER A 130 11.70 -4.82 -26.12
C SER A 130 12.51 -6.11 -25.93
N THR A 131 13.51 -6.35 -26.78
CA THR A 131 14.42 -7.49 -26.72
C THR A 131 15.28 -7.55 -25.45
N GLU A 132 15.43 -6.45 -24.74
CA GLU A 132 16.17 -6.38 -23.47
C GLU A 132 15.29 -6.73 -22.27
N ILE A 133 13.98 -6.83 -22.45
CA ILE A 133 13.04 -7.15 -21.37
C ILE A 133 12.89 -8.64 -21.23
N ARG A 134 13.04 -9.17 -19.99
CA ARG A 134 12.95 -10.59 -19.66
C ARG A 134 11.83 -10.90 -18.66
N VAL A 135 11.21 -9.89 -18.08
CA VAL A 135 10.17 -10.01 -17.07
C VAL A 135 9.04 -9.07 -17.45
N GLY A 136 7.78 -9.50 -17.27
CA GLY A 136 6.60 -8.67 -17.54
C GLY A 136 6.36 -8.39 -19.01
N THR A 137 6.90 -9.22 -19.91
CA THR A 137 6.76 -9.07 -21.38
C THR A 137 5.31 -9.12 -21.81
N GLU A 138 4.47 -9.88 -21.12
CA GLU A 138 3.03 -10.01 -21.35
C GLU A 138 2.27 -8.69 -21.18
N MET A 139 2.81 -7.79 -20.37
CA MET A 139 2.19 -6.48 -20.11
C MET A 139 2.61 -5.40 -21.10
N ILE A 140 3.61 -5.63 -21.97
CA ILE A 140 4.17 -4.57 -22.84
C ILE A 140 3.07 -3.94 -23.69
N ASP A 141 2.26 -4.77 -24.33
CA ASP A 141 1.24 -4.35 -25.30
C ASP A 141 -0.15 -4.07 -24.68
N GLN A 142 -0.22 -4.04 -23.35
CA GLN A 142 -1.45 -3.70 -22.62
C GLN A 142 -1.48 -2.22 -22.21
N TRP A 143 -2.68 -1.71 -21.92
CA TRP A 143 -2.89 -0.46 -21.20
C TRP A 143 -2.56 -0.67 -19.73
N LYS A 144 -1.58 0.03 -19.20
CA LYS A 144 -1.15 -0.15 -17.81
C LYS A 144 -1.44 1.08 -16.98
N ILE A 145 -1.83 0.83 -15.74
CA ILE A 145 -1.84 1.85 -14.70
C ILE A 145 -0.63 1.64 -13.83
N ILE A 146 0.23 2.64 -13.76
CA ILE A 146 1.43 2.63 -12.93
C ILE A 146 1.29 3.61 -11.78
N ILE A 147 1.86 3.25 -10.64
CA ILE A 147 1.90 4.09 -9.45
C ILE A 147 3.33 4.36 -9.03
N SER A 148 3.59 5.55 -8.51
CA SER A 148 4.87 5.84 -7.88
C SER A 148 5.04 4.96 -6.63
N ARG A 149 6.22 4.38 -6.45
CA ARG A 149 6.55 3.66 -5.22
C ARG A 149 6.71 4.57 -4.01
N LEU A 150 6.99 5.84 -4.23
CA LEU A 150 7.09 6.83 -3.16
C LEU A 150 5.78 7.62 -3.10
N THR A 151 5.22 7.70 -1.92
CA THR A 151 4.20 8.69 -1.57
C THR A 151 4.88 10.04 -1.31
N ALA A 152 4.14 11.14 -1.45
CA ALA A 152 4.68 12.49 -1.29
C ALA A 152 5.03 12.86 0.17
N GLU A 153 5.10 11.88 1.10
CA GLU A 153 5.09 12.13 2.53
C GLU A 153 6.38 11.81 3.23
N HIS A 154 6.61 12.55 4.31
CA HIS A 154 7.74 12.33 5.19
C HIS A 154 7.55 11.08 6.06
N ALA A 155 8.66 10.40 6.35
CA ALA A 155 8.69 9.29 7.28
C ALA A 155 8.01 9.69 8.61
N GLY A 156 7.10 8.86 9.11
CA GLY A 156 6.45 9.03 10.40
C GLY A 156 5.11 9.79 10.40
N GLN A 157 4.74 10.45 9.32
CA GLN A 157 3.40 11.04 9.20
C GLN A 157 2.62 10.34 8.09
N PRO A 158 1.44 9.75 8.39
CA PRO A 158 0.57 9.26 7.33
C PRO A 158 0.20 10.40 6.41
N ALA A 159 0.10 10.10 5.12
CA ALA A 159 -0.39 11.00 4.10
C ALA A 159 -1.61 11.75 4.60
N LYS A 160 -1.54 13.08 4.65
CA LYS A 160 -2.70 13.88 5.07
C LYS A 160 -3.95 13.53 4.26
N ASP A 161 -3.76 13.05 3.03
CA ASP A 161 -4.82 12.74 2.10
C ASP A 161 -4.63 11.39 1.37
N GLY A 162 -3.62 10.61 1.71
CA GLY A 162 -3.33 9.32 1.07
C GLY A 162 -3.06 9.40 -0.43
N LYS A 163 -2.75 10.57 -0.97
CA LYS A 163 -2.48 10.71 -2.39
C LYS A 163 -1.15 10.09 -2.78
N TYR A 164 -1.20 9.31 -3.80
CA TYR A 164 -0.03 8.78 -4.50
C TYR A 164 -0.18 9.03 -6.00
N ARG A 165 0.94 9.10 -6.70
CA ARG A 165 0.93 9.40 -8.13
C ARG A 165 0.47 8.20 -8.91
N VAL A 166 -0.66 8.32 -9.61
CA VAL A 166 -1.23 7.33 -10.52
C VAL A 166 -1.10 7.85 -11.94
N LEU A 167 -0.59 7.04 -12.84
CA LEU A 167 -0.36 7.38 -14.24
C LEU A 167 -0.89 6.26 -15.13
N SER A 168 -1.50 6.64 -16.25
CA SER A 168 -1.80 5.71 -17.36
C SER A 168 -0.63 5.65 -18.32
N THR A 169 -0.33 4.45 -18.83
CA THR A 169 0.63 4.20 -19.89
C THR A 169 -0.05 3.50 -21.06
N MET A 170 0.43 3.78 -22.26
CA MET A 170 -0.07 3.17 -23.48
C MET A 170 0.60 1.80 -23.72
N PRO A 171 0.03 0.94 -24.60
CA PRO A 171 0.75 -0.18 -25.19
C PRO A 171 2.14 0.25 -25.72
N GLY A 172 3.15 -0.60 -25.59
CA GLY A 172 4.53 -0.28 -25.91
C GLY A 172 5.28 0.60 -24.90
N GLU A 173 4.67 0.91 -23.73
CA GLU A 173 5.35 1.66 -22.67
C GLU A 173 5.62 0.76 -21.46
N ILE A 174 6.85 0.79 -20.94
CA ILE A 174 7.32 0.07 -19.75
C ILE A 174 7.81 1.03 -18.68
N CYS A 175 8.09 0.55 -17.47
CA CYS A 175 8.64 1.40 -16.42
C CYS A 175 9.79 0.74 -15.66
N SER A 176 10.66 1.58 -15.08
CA SER A 176 11.69 1.15 -14.13
C SER A 176 11.10 0.92 -12.74
N GLU A 177 11.92 0.41 -11.82
CA GLU A 177 11.61 0.19 -10.40
C GLU A 177 11.08 1.42 -9.64
N THR A 178 11.17 2.60 -10.20
CA THR A 178 10.56 3.82 -9.65
C THR A 178 9.04 3.68 -9.52
N TYR A 179 8.45 2.81 -10.35
CA TYR A 179 7.02 2.56 -10.40
C TYR A 179 6.69 1.07 -10.16
N LEU A 180 5.46 0.83 -9.71
CA LEU A 180 4.79 -0.48 -9.78
C LEU A 180 3.76 -0.42 -10.92
N VAL A 181 3.52 -1.53 -11.60
CA VAL A 181 2.33 -1.71 -12.42
C VAL A 181 1.20 -2.09 -11.47
N ALA A 182 0.24 -1.19 -11.30
CA ALA A 182 -0.91 -1.42 -10.44
C ALA A 182 -1.95 -2.34 -11.10
N GLY A 183 -2.02 -2.31 -12.44
CA GLY A 183 -2.87 -3.19 -13.26
C GLY A 183 -2.53 -3.03 -14.74
N ALA A 184 -2.85 -4.06 -15.52
CA ALA A 184 -2.68 -4.11 -16.96
C ALA A 184 -3.96 -4.64 -17.59
N PHE A 185 -4.43 -4.01 -18.69
CA PHE A 185 -5.74 -4.20 -19.30
C PHE A 185 -5.63 -4.21 -20.81
N ASP A 186 -6.52 -4.97 -21.47
CA ASP A 186 -6.58 -5.00 -22.92
C ASP A 186 -7.32 -3.78 -23.48
N SER A 187 -8.19 -3.16 -22.69
CA SER A 187 -8.93 -1.97 -23.08
C SER A 187 -8.50 -0.71 -22.32
N LYS A 188 -8.50 0.43 -23.04
CA LYS A 188 -8.25 1.74 -22.46
C LYS A 188 -9.32 2.14 -21.47
N GLU A 189 -10.56 1.72 -21.70
CA GLU A 189 -11.71 2.05 -20.87
C GLU A 189 -11.57 1.41 -19.48
N GLU A 190 -11.30 0.10 -19.41
CA GLU A 190 -11.05 -0.60 -18.15
C GLU A 190 -9.87 -0.01 -17.39
N ALA A 191 -8.76 0.27 -18.09
CA ALA A 191 -7.61 0.93 -17.47
C ALA A 191 -7.97 2.30 -16.87
N THR A 192 -8.85 3.06 -17.54
CA THR A 192 -9.30 4.37 -17.07
C THR A 192 -10.20 4.23 -15.85
N ASN A 193 -11.16 3.30 -15.87
CA ASN A 193 -12.04 3.02 -14.74
C ASN A 193 -11.25 2.55 -13.51
N TYR A 194 -10.27 1.67 -13.73
CA TYR A 194 -9.35 1.22 -12.69
C TYR A 194 -8.52 2.39 -12.12
N MET A 195 -8.00 3.27 -12.97
CA MET A 195 -7.26 4.45 -12.53
C MET A 195 -8.12 5.38 -11.67
N ASP A 196 -9.39 5.57 -12.03
CA ASP A 196 -10.32 6.38 -11.25
C ASP A 196 -10.65 5.72 -9.90
N TYR A 197 -10.84 4.39 -9.88
CA TYR A 197 -11.01 3.61 -8.65
C TYR A 197 -9.83 3.78 -7.69
N LEU A 198 -8.59 3.66 -8.17
CA LEU A 198 -7.39 3.87 -7.36
C LEU A 198 -7.30 5.27 -6.74
N LYS A 199 -7.97 6.27 -7.31
CA LYS A 199 -8.00 7.66 -6.82
C LYS A 199 -9.11 7.93 -5.81
N THR A 200 -10.03 7.00 -5.59
CA THR A 200 -11.13 7.17 -4.62
C THR A 200 -10.61 7.33 -3.19
N GLN A 201 -11.39 7.96 -2.33
CA GLN A 201 -11.07 8.09 -0.91
C GLN A 201 -11.08 6.73 -0.22
N PHE A 202 -12.00 5.86 -0.63
CA PHE A 202 -12.10 4.49 -0.14
C PHE A 202 -10.80 3.71 -0.35
N VAL A 203 -10.29 3.63 -1.57
CA VAL A 203 -9.04 2.90 -1.86
C VAL A 203 -7.85 3.52 -1.13
N ARG A 204 -7.74 4.85 -1.13
CA ARG A 204 -6.67 5.55 -0.40
C ARG A 204 -6.72 5.27 1.10
N PHE A 205 -7.92 5.26 1.68
CA PHE A 205 -8.11 4.90 3.09
C PHE A 205 -7.60 3.48 3.39
N LEU A 206 -7.96 2.48 2.56
CA LEU A 206 -7.53 1.09 2.76
C LEU A 206 -6.01 0.93 2.63
N ILE A 207 -5.38 1.57 1.65
CA ILE A 207 -3.92 1.56 1.47
C ILE A 207 -3.22 2.15 2.69
N LEU A 208 -3.73 3.24 3.26
CA LEU A 208 -3.16 3.88 4.43
C LEU A 208 -3.13 3.00 5.69
N GLN A 209 -3.99 1.97 5.77
CA GLN A 209 -3.96 1.06 6.91
C GLN A 209 -2.71 0.16 6.92
N ILE A 210 -2.05 -0.01 5.77
CA ILE A 210 -0.83 -0.83 5.62
C ILE A 210 0.41 0.03 5.35
N ALA A 211 0.25 1.13 4.61
CA ALA A 211 1.35 2.00 4.21
C ALA A 211 1.90 2.83 5.39
N MET A 212 2.67 2.19 6.25
CA MET A 212 3.32 2.82 7.42
C MET A 212 4.58 3.60 7.07
N THR A 213 5.05 3.51 5.82
CA THR A 213 6.24 4.19 5.32
C THR A 213 5.92 4.91 4.00
N GLN A 214 6.83 5.74 3.53
CA GLN A 214 6.70 6.42 2.23
C GLN A 214 6.66 5.47 1.03
N GLN A 215 6.95 4.18 1.21
CA GLN A 215 7.07 3.23 0.11
C GLN A 215 5.81 2.37 -0.03
N LEU A 216 5.16 2.46 -1.18
CA LEU A 216 4.14 1.52 -1.60
C LEU A 216 4.77 0.25 -2.16
N SER A 217 4.14 -0.86 -1.87
CA SER A 217 4.47 -2.19 -2.40
C SER A 217 3.18 -2.93 -2.75
N LYS A 218 3.31 -4.07 -3.38
CA LYS A 218 2.20 -5.00 -3.61
C LYS A 218 1.38 -5.24 -2.33
N ALA A 219 2.04 -5.46 -1.19
CA ALA A 219 1.38 -5.69 0.09
C ALA A 219 0.52 -4.50 0.57
N SER A 220 0.80 -3.28 0.11
CA SER A 220 -0.01 -2.10 0.47
C SER A 220 -1.46 -2.19 -0.02
N PHE A 221 -1.76 -3.11 -0.93
CA PHE A 221 -3.07 -3.30 -1.56
C PHE A 221 -3.84 -4.52 -1.01
N THR A 222 -3.36 -5.16 0.05
CA THR A 222 -3.98 -6.39 0.62
C THR A 222 -5.42 -6.18 1.11
N PHE A 223 -5.79 -4.96 1.47
CA PHE A 223 -7.16 -4.65 1.92
C PHE A 223 -8.04 -4.04 0.85
N VAL A 224 -7.50 -3.81 -0.35
CA VAL A 224 -8.25 -3.18 -1.44
C VAL A 224 -8.94 -4.26 -2.28
N PRO A 225 -10.29 -4.32 -2.29
CA PRO A 225 -11.00 -5.31 -3.09
C PRO A 225 -10.80 -5.04 -4.59
N CYS A 226 -10.75 -6.12 -5.36
CA CYS A 226 -10.79 -6.05 -6.81
C CYS A 226 -12.25 -5.90 -7.25
N GLN A 227 -12.51 -4.96 -8.15
CA GLN A 227 -13.85 -4.69 -8.66
C GLN A 227 -13.97 -5.05 -10.13
N ASP A 228 -15.20 -5.06 -10.67
CA ASP A 228 -15.44 -5.12 -12.11
C ASP A 228 -15.14 -3.75 -12.75
N PHE A 229 -14.04 -3.65 -13.50
CA PHE A 229 -13.59 -2.41 -14.13
C PHE A 229 -14.15 -2.19 -15.54
N THR A 230 -15.05 -3.05 -16.02
CA THR A 230 -15.86 -2.75 -17.21
C THR A 230 -16.79 -1.55 -16.97
N ARG A 231 -16.98 -1.15 -15.72
CA ARG A 231 -17.73 0.03 -15.27
C ARG A 231 -16.95 0.93 -14.33
N LYS A 232 -17.40 2.16 -14.23
CA LYS A 232 -16.81 3.16 -13.33
C LYS A 232 -17.30 2.96 -11.89
N TRP A 233 -16.41 3.16 -10.92
CA TRP A 233 -16.69 3.15 -9.48
C TRP A 233 -16.45 4.53 -8.86
N THR A 234 -17.33 4.93 -7.96
CA THR A 234 -17.26 6.21 -7.24
C THR A 234 -17.31 5.96 -5.73
N ASP A 235 -16.85 6.94 -4.93
CA ASP A 235 -16.91 6.86 -3.46
C ASP A 235 -18.33 6.66 -2.89
N LYS A 236 -19.39 6.94 -3.69
CA LYS A 236 -20.78 6.70 -3.26
C LYS A 236 -21.23 5.25 -3.45
N GLN A 237 -20.54 4.49 -4.28
CA GLN A 237 -20.88 3.09 -4.61
C GLN A 237 -20.03 2.10 -3.82
N LEU A 238 -18.94 2.59 -3.23
CA LEU A 238 -17.99 1.87 -2.41
C LEU A 238 -18.26 2.10 -0.92
#